data_cb8f002c4ebdb19a499ca27a1aa25c7b
#
_entry.id   cb8f002c4ebdb19a499ca27a1aa25c7b
#
_cell.length_a   1.000
_cell.length_b   1.000
_cell.length_c   1.000
_cell.angle_alpha   90.00
_cell.angle_beta   90.00
_cell.angle_gamma   90.00
#
_symmetry.space_group_name_H-M   'P 1'
#
loop_
_entity.id
_entity.type
_entity.pdbx_description
1 polymer ?
#
loop_
_entity_poly.entity_id
_entity_poly.type
_entity_poly.pdbx_seq_one_letter_code
_entity_poly.pdbx_strand_id
1 'polypeptide(L)'
;MAFGFLKKIAAALTGRKSAPHKQGGGKQQGEGKRGHRGGKGPSSAKAAEGRRGGKGGKDQQGGQQKQNGQQKRQGGQKPQNGRSSSQQSQKPRGDRGPRNGRGDRRDRGRRGPAPVNTAANEMRPGGEISAEELKARQEAHAKWSMDQFVVEPMEGKKRFHDFDIPGEVMHGIAELGFKYCTEIQALSLEQALAGKNIAGKAQTGSGKTAAFLVAILTRYLRTPENRVKEGGNPRALVIAPTRELVIQICKDADAIGKYSGLRSLAVYGGMDYDRQKKEVLAQPVDLLVATPGRLLDFVKSHVINLSNVDTLVIDEADRMLDMGFIPDVRRIMSYLPPKNKRTTMLYSATLDDTVMRLAMNWMEEPFKAEVESETNATDTVKQVVYVIQAKDKFKVLYNHIAMHPQARTIVFCNRKATTEDVYESLKCRGVSCEMLSGDVNQNKRLKVLEAFREGAVKIVVATDVAGRGMDIKGLE
;
A
#
# COMPACT_ATOMS: atom_id res chain seq x y z
N MET A 1 -11.77 -4.43 -10.30
CA MET A 1 -13.12 -5.08 -10.14
C MET A 1 -14.24 -4.43 -10.96
N ALA A 2 -14.15 -3.16 -11.35
CA ALA A 2 -15.20 -2.51 -12.17
C ALA A 2 -15.44 -3.17 -13.53
N PHE A 3 -14.43 -3.71 -14.20
CA PHE A 3 -14.59 -4.36 -15.51
C PHE A 3 -15.28 -5.73 -15.47
N GLY A 4 -15.12 -6.49 -14.40
CA GLY A 4 -15.79 -7.79 -14.23
C GLY A 4 -17.27 -7.64 -13.88
N PHE A 5 -17.61 -6.58 -13.16
CA PHE A 5 -18.98 -6.29 -12.73
C PHE A 5 -19.84 -5.77 -13.90
N LEU A 6 -19.29 -4.91 -14.75
CA LEU A 6 -19.97 -4.42 -15.96
C LEU A 6 -20.25 -5.55 -16.97
N LYS A 7 -19.35 -6.55 -17.08
CA LYS A 7 -19.63 -7.74 -17.92
C LYS A 7 -20.77 -8.59 -17.38
N LYS A 8 -20.93 -8.73 -16.07
CA LYS A 8 -22.04 -9.45 -15.45
C LYS A 8 -23.38 -8.73 -15.61
N ILE A 9 -23.39 -7.39 -15.51
CA ILE A 9 -24.60 -6.58 -15.74
C ILE A 9 -25.01 -6.61 -17.22
N ALA A 10 -24.06 -6.54 -18.16
CA ALA A 10 -24.35 -6.67 -19.59
C ALA A 10 -24.93 -8.04 -19.95
N ALA A 11 -24.48 -9.11 -19.30
CA ALA A 11 -25.02 -10.46 -19.50
C ALA A 11 -26.45 -10.62 -18.94
N ALA A 12 -26.77 -9.91 -17.85
CA ALA A 12 -28.11 -9.91 -17.26
C ALA A 12 -29.13 -9.09 -18.09
N LEU A 13 -28.68 -8.06 -18.82
CA LEU A 13 -29.53 -7.20 -19.64
C LEU A 13 -29.76 -7.74 -21.06
N THR A 14 -29.00 -8.74 -21.53
CA THR A 14 -29.15 -9.37 -22.85
C THR A 14 -29.89 -10.72 -22.82
N GLY A 15 -30.49 -11.09 -21.69
CA GLY A 15 -31.27 -12.33 -21.52
C GLY A 15 -32.46 -12.38 -22.47
N ARG A 16 -32.27 -12.98 -23.62
CA ARG A 16 -33.36 -13.46 -24.51
C ARG A 16 -34.22 -14.45 -23.74
N LYS A 17 -35.46 -14.07 -23.47
CA LYS A 17 -36.53 -15.01 -23.07
C LYS A 17 -36.78 -15.98 -24.22
N SER A 18 -36.44 -17.23 -24.07
CA SER A 18 -36.99 -18.32 -24.85
C SER A 18 -38.21 -18.87 -24.10
N ALA A 19 -39.33 -18.79 -24.74
CA ALA A 19 -40.64 -19.27 -24.30
C ALA A 19 -40.70 -20.81 -24.15
N PRO A 20 -41.59 -21.32 -23.28
CA PRO A 20 -41.67 -22.76 -23.03
C PRO A 20 -42.57 -23.45 -24.10
N HIS A 21 -42.06 -24.51 -24.67
CA HIS A 21 -42.84 -25.43 -25.48
C HIS A 21 -43.52 -26.47 -24.57
N LYS A 22 -44.87 -26.43 -24.53
CA LYS A 22 -45.75 -27.48 -24.02
C LYS A 22 -45.90 -28.57 -25.05
N GLN A 23 -45.84 -29.82 -24.62
CA GLN A 23 -46.61 -30.99 -25.04
C GLN A 23 -46.06 -32.16 -24.23
N GLY A 24 -46.79 -32.98 -23.54
CA GLY A 24 -48.08 -33.57 -23.80
C GLY A 24 -47.92 -35.06 -23.51
N GLY A 25 -48.53 -35.51 -22.47
CA GLY A 25 -49.19 -36.70 -22.12
C GLY A 25 -48.60 -38.09 -22.47
N GLY A 26 -48.68 -38.99 -21.50
CA GLY A 26 -48.69 -40.43 -21.77
C GLY A 26 -48.24 -41.27 -20.55
N LYS A 27 -49.28 -41.79 -19.87
CA LYS A 27 -49.19 -42.83 -18.84
C LYS A 27 -48.72 -44.18 -19.41
N GLN A 28 -47.99 -45.00 -18.66
CA GLN A 28 -48.41 -46.31 -18.14
C GLN A 28 -47.18 -47.10 -17.65
N GLN A 29 -47.18 -47.45 -16.40
CA GLN A 29 -47.21 -48.78 -15.75
C GLN A 29 -46.48 -49.94 -16.48
N GLY A 30 -45.65 -50.64 -15.72
CA GLY A 30 -45.30 -52.01 -16.05
C GLY A 30 -44.12 -52.52 -15.19
N GLU A 31 -44.46 -53.29 -14.18
CA GLU A 31 -43.65 -54.17 -13.34
C GLU A 31 -42.76 -55.15 -14.09
N GLY A 32 -41.73 -55.65 -13.43
CA GLY A 32 -41.20 -57.00 -13.73
C GLY A 32 -39.68 -57.10 -13.47
N LYS A 33 -39.32 -57.43 -12.31
CA LYS A 33 -38.67 -58.63 -11.72
C LYS A 33 -37.55 -59.32 -12.51
N ARG A 34 -36.45 -59.53 -11.76
CA ARG A 34 -35.51 -60.69 -11.71
C ARG A 34 -34.57 -60.82 -12.91
N GLY A 35 -33.33 -61.10 -12.71
CA GLY A 35 -32.55 -61.83 -11.76
C GLY A 35 -31.13 -62.06 -12.26
N HIS A 36 -30.31 -62.23 -11.35
CA HIS A 36 -29.25 -63.22 -11.17
C HIS A 36 -27.99 -63.28 -12.04
N ARG A 37 -26.92 -63.29 -11.29
CA ARG A 37 -25.68 -64.09 -11.38
C ARG A 37 -24.63 -63.56 -12.37
N GLY A 38 -23.48 -63.30 -11.93
CA GLY A 38 -22.45 -64.04 -11.19
C GLY A 38 -21.24 -63.93 -12.08
N GLY A 39 -20.12 -63.66 -11.59
CA GLY A 39 -19.14 -64.43 -11.06
C GLY A 39 -17.77 -63.77 -11.20
N LYS A 40 -17.12 -63.73 -10.10
CA LYS A 40 -15.74 -64.10 -9.82
C LYS A 40 -14.57 -63.46 -10.60
N GLY A 41 -13.75 -62.75 -9.87
CA GLY A 41 -12.33 -62.62 -10.11
C GLY A 41 -11.64 -64.02 -10.01
N PRO A 42 -10.35 -64.16 -9.80
CA PRO A 42 -9.35 -63.22 -9.22
C PRO A 42 -7.93 -63.34 -9.84
N SER A 43 -7.00 -62.70 -9.16
CA SER A 43 -5.61 -63.10 -8.86
C SER A 43 -4.55 -62.76 -9.91
N SER A 44 -3.62 -62.03 -9.43
CA SER A 44 -2.32 -62.36 -8.79
C SER A 44 -1.21 -62.49 -9.84
N ALA A 45 -0.20 -61.74 -9.69
CA ALA A 45 1.00 -61.92 -8.94
C ALA A 45 2.28 -61.96 -9.79
N LYS A 46 3.27 -61.29 -9.27
CA LYS A 46 4.72 -61.60 -9.22
C LYS A 46 5.49 -61.36 -10.54
N ALA A 47 6.43 -60.47 -10.50
CA ALA A 47 7.79 -60.52 -9.92
C ALA A 47 8.80 -61.20 -10.82
N ALA A 48 9.92 -60.52 -10.97
CA ALA A 48 11.29 -60.99 -10.97
C ALA A 48 12.08 -60.31 -12.12
N GLU A 49 13.06 -59.51 -11.76
CA GLU A 49 14.48 -59.79 -11.59
C GLU A 49 15.22 -60.22 -12.85
N GLY A 50 16.29 -59.53 -13.09
CA GLY A 50 17.45 -59.98 -13.87
C GLY A 50 18.11 -58.84 -14.58
N ARG A 51 19.05 -58.22 -14.05
CA ARG A 51 20.52 -58.39 -13.87
C ARG A 51 21.30 -58.53 -15.19
N ARG A 52 22.33 -57.70 -15.18
CA ARG A 52 23.66 -57.78 -15.87
C ARG A 52 23.66 -57.39 -17.34
N GLY A 53 24.59 -56.62 -17.80
CA GLY A 53 25.93 -56.27 -17.42
C GLY A 53 26.70 -55.95 -18.68
N GLY A 54 27.70 -55.15 -18.51
CA GLY A 54 28.92 -55.27 -19.26
C GLY A 54 29.23 -54.04 -20.15
N LYS A 55 30.08 -53.22 -19.62
CA LYS A 55 31.49 -53.05 -19.96
C LYS A 55 31.83 -52.65 -21.40
N GLY A 56 32.49 -51.54 -21.49
CA GLY A 56 33.84 -51.36 -22.03
C GLY A 56 33.80 -50.38 -23.19
N GLY A 57 34.60 -49.44 -23.12
CA GLY A 57 35.97 -49.13 -23.26
C GLY A 57 36.04 -47.81 -24.01
N LYS A 58 36.72 -46.83 -23.48
CA LYS A 58 38.08 -46.41 -23.94
C LYS A 58 38.14 -46.14 -25.45
N ASP A 59 38.63 -45.10 -25.95
CA ASP A 59 39.82 -44.28 -25.78
C ASP A 59 39.72 -43.04 -26.68
N GLN A 60 40.37 -42.01 -26.20
CA GLN A 60 41.49 -41.26 -26.77
C GLN A 60 41.18 -40.15 -27.78
N GLN A 61 41.50 -38.96 -27.29
CA GLN A 61 42.68 -38.15 -27.67
C GLN A 61 42.59 -37.38 -29.00
N GLY A 62 43.01 -36.16 -28.87
CA GLY A 62 43.62 -35.30 -29.84
C GLY A 62 42.87 -33.97 -29.93
N GLY A 63 43.29 -32.88 -29.49
CA GLY A 63 44.65 -32.32 -29.34
C GLY A 63 44.88 -31.29 -30.44
N GLN A 64 45.39 -30.17 -29.99
CA GLN A 64 46.01 -29.07 -30.78
C GLN A 64 45.07 -27.88 -31.08
N GLN A 65 45.24 -26.76 -30.35
CA GLN A 65 46.33 -25.76 -30.42
C GLN A 65 46.58 -25.21 -31.85
N LYS A 66 46.34 -23.93 -31.92
CA LYS A 66 47.28 -22.86 -32.42
C LYS A 66 46.41 -21.61 -32.70
N GLN A 67 46.64 -20.58 -31.98
CA GLN A 67 47.68 -19.53 -32.07
C GLN A 67 47.41 -18.49 -33.15
N ASN A 68 47.34 -17.27 -32.61
CA ASN A 68 48.02 -16.05 -33.09
C ASN A 68 47.48 -15.30 -34.30
N GLY A 69 47.29 -14.04 -34.05
CA GLY A 69 47.26 -13.00 -35.06
C GLY A 69 47.09 -11.62 -34.44
N GLN A 70 48.13 -11.18 -33.70
CA GLN A 70 48.33 -9.75 -33.44
C GLN A 70 48.61 -9.06 -34.78
N GLN A 71 48.01 -7.92 -35.03
CA GLN A 71 48.67 -6.83 -35.72
C GLN A 71 48.21 -5.47 -35.24
N LYS A 72 49.19 -4.80 -34.67
CA LYS A 72 49.31 -3.35 -34.46
C LYS A 72 49.42 -2.62 -35.81
N ARG A 73 48.93 -1.38 -35.81
CA ARG A 73 49.63 -0.16 -36.27
C ARG A 73 48.59 0.96 -36.38
N GLN A 74 48.76 2.03 -35.60
CA GLN A 74 49.40 3.32 -35.91
C GLN A 74 48.60 4.06 -36.98
N GLY A 75 48.15 5.25 -36.84
CA GLY A 75 48.68 6.45 -36.21
C GLY A 75 48.19 7.60 -37.08
N GLY A 76 48.10 8.81 -36.62
CA GLY A 76 47.98 10.00 -37.48
C GLY A 76 46.89 10.93 -37.01
N GLN A 77 47.19 11.81 -36.11
CA GLN A 77 47.58 13.23 -36.30
C GLN A 77 46.41 14.18 -36.55
N LYS A 78 46.27 15.08 -35.58
CA LYS A 78 45.64 16.42 -35.70
C LYS A 78 46.28 17.21 -36.84
N PRO A 79 45.58 18.22 -37.36
CA PRO A 79 46.13 19.55 -37.17
C PRO A 79 45.17 20.57 -36.56
N GLN A 80 45.83 21.48 -35.85
CA GLN A 80 45.36 22.79 -35.40
C GLN A 80 45.37 23.79 -36.58
N ASN A 81 44.66 24.84 -36.33
CA ASN A 81 44.87 26.26 -36.70
C ASN A 81 43.86 26.88 -37.64
N GLY A 82 43.43 28.06 -37.20
CA GLY A 82 42.85 29.10 -38.02
C GLY A 82 42.15 30.18 -37.19
N ARG A 83 42.95 31.11 -36.66
CA ARG A 83 42.55 32.44 -36.14
C ARG A 83 42.06 33.32 -37.29
N SER A 84 41.12 34.19 -37.00
CA SER A 84 41.11 35.66 -37.25
C SER A 84 39.71 36.18 -36.98
N SER A 85 39.57 37.07 -36.07
CA SER A 85 39.79 38.52 -35.98
C SER A 85 38.60 39.35 -36.50
N SER A 86 38.04 40.06 -35.53
CA SER A 86 37.69 41.47 -35.53
C SER A 86 36.51 41.95 -36.38
N GLN A 87 35.53 42.61 -35.78
CA GLN A 87 35.48 44.06 -35.80
C GLN A 87 34.31 44.62 -34.97
N GLN A 88 34.66 45.61 -34.20
CA GLN A 88 33.96 46.65 -33.51
C GLN A 88 33.02 47.49 -34.38
N SER A 89 31.94 47.98 -33.81
CA SER A 89 31.45 49.38 -34.01
C SER A 89 30.44 49.68 -32.88
N GLN A 90 30.71 50.44 -31.89
CA GLN A 90 30.66 51.88 -31.69
C GLN A 90 29.22 52.46 -31.62
N LYS A 91 29.01 53.01 -30.41
CA LYS A 91 27.89 53.87 -29.91
C LYS A 91 27.64 55.10 -30.80
N PRO A 92 26.53 55.85 -30.57
CA PRO A 92 26.74 57.08 -29.80
C PRO A 92 25.68 57.40 -28.71
N ARG A 93 26.16 58.24 -27.83
CA ARG A 93 25.54 58.93 -26.70
C ARG A 93 24.53 59.97 -27.13
N GLY A 94 23.52 60.20 -26.29
CA GLY A 94 22.67 61.38 -26.29
C GLY A 94 22.36 61.79 -24.84
N ASP A 95 22.81 62.93 -24.50
CA ASP A 95 22.90 63.62 -23.24
C ASP A 95 21.62 64.49 -22.95
N ARG A 96 21.37 64.77 -21.67
CA ARG A 96 20.65 65.94 -21.02
C ARG A 96 19.58 65.44 -20.04
N GLY A 97 19.65 65.67 -18.82
CA GLY A 97 19.97 66.80 -17.95
C GLY A 97 18.92 66.85 -16.84
N PRO A 98 19.10 67.44 -15.70
CA PRO A 98 18.51 67.05 -14.42
C PRO A 98 17.24 67.81 -14.01
N ARG A 99 16.36 67.15 -13.20
CA ARG A 99 15.41 67.89 -12.37
C ARG A 99 15.23 67.27 -10.99
N ASN A 100 15.48 68.13 -10.03
CA ASN A 100 15.24 68.02 -8.60
C ASN A 100 13.82 67.63 -8.23
N GLY A 101 13.67 66.82 -7.20
CA GLY A 101 12.41 66.63 -6.48
C GLY A 101 12.70 65.96 -5.12
N ARG A 102 12.65 66.76 -4.09
CA ARG A 102 12.70 66.40 -2.66
C ARG A 102 11.52 65.48 -2.32
N GLY A 103 11.76 64.54 -1.39
CA GLY A 103 10.67 64.12 -0.52
C GLY A 103 10.72 62.64 -0.09
N ASP A 104 10.95 62.49 1.15
CA ASP A 104 10.46 61.45 2.07
C ASP A 104 11.29 60.16 2.27
N ARG A 105 12.08 60.23 3.26
CA ARG A 105 12.60 59.07 4.01
C ARG A 105 11.46 58.46 4.81
N ARG A 106 10.84 57.40 4.30
CA ARG A 106 10.02 56.50 5.12
C ARG A 106 10.84 55.29 5.51
N ASP A 107 10.99 55.20 6.78
CA ASP A 107 11.48 54.19 7.66
C ASP A 107 11.14 52.76 7.13
N ARG A 108 12.13 52.01 6.66
CA ARG A 108 12.00 50.56 6.42
C ARG A 108 12.25 49.85 7.74
N GLY A 109 11.20 49.74 8.55
CA GLY A 109 11.14 48.88 9.68
C GLY A 109 11.63 47.48 9.30
N ARG A 110 12.61 46.98 10.03
CA ARG A 110 13.07 45.60 10.05
C ARG A 110 11.85 44.68 10.20
N ARG A 111 11.42 44.03 9.11
CA ARG A 111 10.56 42.87 9.21
C ARG A 111 11.40 41.75 9.84
N GLY A 112 11.09 41.45 11.07
CA GLY A 112 11.54 40.23 11.74
C GLY A 112 11.18 38.98 10.89
N PRO A 113 11.86 37.85 11.09
CA PRO A 113 11.55 36.62 10.38
C PRO A 113 10.06 36.31 10.59
N ALA A 114 9.38 36.03 9.47
CA ALA A 114 7.99 35.59 9.50
C ALA A 114 7.83 34.39 10.46
N PRO A 115 6.75 34.34 11.24
CA PRO A 115 6.54 33.21 12.15
C PRO A 115 6.57 31.93 11.30
N VAL A 116 7.48 31.02 11.68
CA VAL A 116 7.54 29.67 11.14
C VAL A 116 6.20 29.03 11.48
N ASN A 117 5.46 28.69 10.45
CA ASN A 117 4.14 28.09 10.55
C ASN A 117 4.29 26.70 11.20
N THR A 118 4.17 26.66 12.52
CA THR A 118 4.27 25.45 13.35
C THR A 118 3.18 24.43 13.04
N ALA A 119 2.06 24.85 12.47
CA ALA A 119 0.98 23.96 12.05
C ALA A 119 1.35 22.98 10.91
N ALA A 120 2.43 23.25 10.16
CA ALA A 120 2.90 22.32 9.12
C ALA A 120 3.77 21.18 9.69
N ASN A 121 4.16 21.26 10.97
CA ASN A 121 4.99 20.26 11.64
C ASN A 121 4.17 19.17 12.36
N GLU A 122 2.89 19.41 12.60
CA GLU A 122 2.01 18.47 13.33
C GLU A 122 1.49 17.29 12.51
N MET A 123 1.72 17.26 11.20
CA MET A 123 1.13 16.23 10.30
C MET A 123 2.15 15.20 9.79
N ARG A 124 3.20 14.88 10.57
CA ARG A 124 4.23 13.91 10.14
C ARG A 124 4.26 12.69 11.05
N PRO A 125 3.67 11.57 10.60
CA PRO A 125 3.89 10.30 11.27
C PRO A 125 5.38 9.91 11.14
N GLY A 126 6.01 9.53 12.24
CA GLY A 126 7.40 9.09 12.27
C GLY A 126 8.45 10.21 12.36
N GLY A 127 8.10 11.39 12.83
CA GLY A 127 9.05 12.47 13.13
C GLY A 127 10.09 12.08 14.19
N GLU A 128 11.14 12.88 14.32
CA GLU A 128 12.08 12.75 15.45
C GLU A 128 11.32 12.99 16.75
N ILE A 129 11.33 12.00 17.63
CA ILE A 129 10.83 12.14 18.98
C ILE A 129 11.98 12.76 19.79
N SER A 130 11.74 13.91 20.42
CA SER A 130 12.76 14.51 21.30
C SER A 130 13.03 13.63 22.51
N ALA A 131 14.25 13.73 23.07
CA ALA A 131 14.58 12.98 24.29
C ALA A 131 13.64 13.33 25.46
N GLU A 132 13.16 14.57 25.51
CA GLU A 132 12.21 15.05 26.52
C GLU A 132 10.84 14.40 26.33
N GLU A 133 10.35 14.32 25.09
CA GLU A 133 9.09 13.67 24.78
C GLU A 133 9.14 12.16 25.07
N LEU A 134 10.24 11.50 24.71
CA LEU A 134 10.45 10.09 25.02
C LEU A 134 10.42 9.83 26.54
N LYS A 135 11.11 10.69 27.30
CA LYS A 135 11.11 10.62 28.76
C LYS A 135 9.71 10.84 29.34
N ALA A 136 8.98 11.85 28.85
CA ALA A 136 7.61 12.10 29.29
C ALA A 136 6.66 10.90 29.01
N ARG A 137 6.82 10.23 27.86
CA ARG A 137 6.07 9.01 27.52
C ARG A 137 6.42 7.87 28.46
N GLN A 138 7.70 7.67 28.78
CA GLN A 138 8.15 6.65 29.75
C GLN A 138 7.61 6.92 31.15
N GLU A 139 7.65 8.17 31.63
CA GLU A 139 7.10 8.57 32.93
C GLU A 139 5.57 8.37 32.98
N ALA A 140 4.86 8.65 31.88
CA ALA A 140 3.43 8.39 31.77
C ALA A 140 3.13 6.89 31.83
N HIS A 141 3.92 6.07 31.14
CA HIS A 141 3.75 4.61 31.16
C HIS A 141 4.07 4.04 32.55
N ALA A 142 5.10 4.53 33.22
CA ALA A 142 5.44 4.07 34.58
C ALA A 142 4.35 4.30 35.63
N LYS A 143 3.43 5.25 35.40
CA LYS A 143 2.26 5.52 36.24
C LYS A 143 1.02 4.74 35.82
N TRP A 144 1.05 4.06 34.69
CA TRP A 144 -0.05 3.28 34.15
C TRP A 144 0.07 1.82 34.59
N SER A 145 -1.07 1.19 34.90
CA SER A 145 -1.14 -0.23 35.17
C SER A 145 -2.31 -0.87 34.38
N MET A 146 -2.23 -2.17 34.15
CA MET A 146 -3.28 -2.91 33.46
C MET A 146 -4.65 -2.80 34.15
N ASP A 147 -4.68 -2.56 35.46
CA ASP A 147 -5.93 -2.38 36.24
C ASP A 147 -6.71 -1.12 35.82
N GLN A 148 -6.06 -0.17 35.13
CA GLN A 148 -6.72 1.02 34.59
C GLN A 148 -7.42 0.74 33.26
N PHE A 149 -7.22 -0.45 32.68
CA PHE A 149 -7.83 -0.88 31.43
C PHE A 149 -8.56 -2.21 31.58
N VAL A 150 -9.61 -2.19 32.40
CA VAL A 150 -10.44 -3.38 32.60
C VAL A 150 -11.42 -3.55 31.45
N VAL A 151 -11.42 -4.73 30.84
CA VAL A 151 -12.35 -5.13 29.79
C VAL A 151 -13.03 -6.41 30.21
N GLU A 152 -14.35 -6.36 30.40
CA GLU A 152 -15.15 -7.53 30.79
C GLU A 152 -15.13 -8.59 29.67
N PRO A 153 -15.02 -9.88 30.01
CA PRO A 153 -15.18 -10.94 29.04
C PRO A 153 -16.57 -10.88 28.38
N MET A 154 -16.61 -11.06 27.07
CA MET A 154 -17.85 -11.10 26.30
C MET A 154 -17.86 -12.37 25.46
N GLU A 155 -18.95 -13.14 25.53
CA GLU A 155 -19.09 -14.37 24.74
C GLU A 155 -18.89 -14.10 23.23
N GLY A 156 -18.11 -14.94 22.60
CA GLY A 156 -17.78 -14.81 21.16
C GLY A 156 -16.77 -13.73 20.80
N LYS A 157 -16.26 -12.93 21.76
CA LYS A 157 -15.27 -11.87 21.49
C LYS A 157 -13.98 -12.07 22.27
N LYS A 158 -12.86 -12.16 21.56
CA LYS A 158 -11.53 -12.12 22.18
C LYS A 158 -11.18 -10.68 22.56
N ARG A 159 -10.53 -10.50 23.72
CA ARG A 159 -9.97 -9.21 24.16
C ARG A 159 -8.49 -9.17 23.83
N PHE A 160 -7.88 -7.99 23.78
CA PHE A 160 -6.42 -7.88 23.70
C PHE A 160 -5.74 -8.42 24.96
N HIS A 161 -6.41 -8.41 26.11
CA HIS A 161 -5.96 -9.03 27.37
C HIS A 161 -5.79 -10.56 27.31
N ASP A 162 -6.41 -11.21 26.35
CA ASP A 162 -6.33 -12.67 26.20
C ASP A 162 -5.05 -13.10 25.49
N PHE A 163 -4.21 -12.13 25.11
CA PHE A 163 -2.92 -12.35 24.45
C PHE A 163 -1.78 -11.83 25.33
N ASP A 164 -0.63 -12.49 25.23
CA ASP A 164 0.59 -12.03 25.89
C ASP A 164 1.19 -10.84 25.12
N ILE A 165 0.73 -9.63 25.46
CA ILE A 165 1.13 -8.35 24.86
C ILE A 165 1.83 -7.51 25.93
N PRO A 166 3.03 -6.94 25.66
CA PRO A 166 3.72 -6.08 26.61
C PRO A 166 2.89 -4.87 27.05
N GLY A 167 3.11 -4.44 28.30
CA GLY A 167 2.37 -3.32 28.90
C GLY A 167 2.44 -2.03 28.11
N GLU A 168 3.57 -1.75 27.46
CA GLU A 168 3.78 -0.58 26.61
C GLU A 168 2.84 -0.56 25.41
N VAL A 169 2.60 -1.70 24.80
CA VAL A 169 1.66 -1.85 23.67
C VAL A 169 0.23 -1.83 24.17
N MET A 170 -0.05 -2.50 25.31
CA MET A 170 -1.37 -2.49 25.92
C MET A 170 -1.80 -1.10 26.36
N HIS A 171 -0.88 -0.26 26.83
CA HIS A 171 -1.17 1.14 27.15
C HIS A 171 -1.61 1.92 25.91
N GLY A 172 -0.89 1.76 24.78
CA GLY A 172 -1.31 2.36 23.50
C GLY A 172 -2.69 1.88 23.03
N ILE A 173 -2.96 0.57 23.14
CA ILE A 173 -4.27 -0.03 22.83
C ILE A 173 -5.39 0.55 23.73
N ALA A 174 -5.11 0.73 25.02
CA ALA A 174 -6.04 1.31 25.99
C ALA A 174 -6.41 2.77 25.64
N GLU A 175 -5.40 3.60 25.29
CA GLU A 175 -5.65 4.99 24.87
C GLU A 175 -6.49 5.08 23.59
N LEU A 176 -6.31 4.12 22.67
CA LEU A 176 -7.11 4.02 21.45
C LEU A 176 -8.54 3.48 21.70
N GLY A 177 -8.82 3.00 22.91
CA GLY A 177 -10.13 2.47 23.30
C GLY A 177 -10.46 1.12 22.66
N PHE A 178 -9.46 0.33 22.24
CA PHE A 178 -9.65 -0.97 21.61
C PHE A 178 -9.91 -2.03 22.69
N LYS A 179 -11.16 -2.29 22.99
CA LYS A 179 -11.57 -3.25 24.03
C LYS A 179 -11.52 -4.70 23.55
N TYR A 180 -12.14 -4.95 22.40
CA TYR A 180 -12.28 -6.28 21.81
C TYR A 180 -11.60 -6.34 20.45
N CYS A 181 -11.04 -7.50 20.15
CA CYS A 181 -10.50 -7.78 18.83
C CYS A 181 -11.60 -7.87 17.78
N THR A 182 -11.32 -7.33 16.60
CA THR A 182 -12.11 -7.66 15.42
C THR A 182 -11.84 -9.12 15.00
N GLU A 183 -12.65 -9.69 14.13
CA GLU A 183 -12.50 -11.08 13.69
C GLU A 183 -11.12 -11.37 13.11
N ILE A 184 -10.62 -10.51 12.22
CA ILE A 184 -9.28 -10.71 11.64
C ILE A 184 -8.17 -10.59 12.70
N GLN A 185 -8.33 -9.73 13.69
CA GLN A 185 -7.40 -9.63 14.82
C GLN A 185 -7.43 -10.90 15.66
N ALA A 186 -8.62 -11.37 16.02
CA ALA A 186 -8.80 -12.58 16.82
C ALA A 186 -8.24 -13.83 16.15
N LEU A 187 -8.34 -13.91 14.80
CA LEU A 187 -7.83 -15.03 14.01
C LEU A 187 -6.32 -14.96 13.80
N SER A 188 -5.79 -13.77 13.49
CA SER A 188 -4.40 -13.66 13.04
C SER A 188 -3.40 -13.37 14.16
N LEU A 189 -3.81 -12.68 15.23
CA LEU A 189 -2.89 -12.15 16.25
C LEU A 189 -2.14 -13.26 16.99
N GLU A 190 -2.82 -14.33 17.40
CA GLU A 190 -2.21 -15.45 18.09
C GLU A 190 -1.09 -16.10 17.26
N GLN A 191 -1.36 -16.33 15.97
CA GLN A 191 -0.40 -16.95 15.07
C GLN A 191 0.75 -15.99 14.72
N ALA A 192 0.45 -14.69 14.57
CA ALA A 192 1.46 -13.67 14.33
C ALA A 192 2.40 -13.47 15.52
N LEU A 193 1.86 -13.49 16.76
CA LEU A 193 2.65 -13.45 18.00
C LEU A 193 3.54 -14.70 18.17
N ALA A 194 3.07 -15.87 17.69
CA ALA A 194 3.87 -17.08 17.60
C ALA A 194 4.92 -17.06 16.48
N GLY A 195 5.03 -15.96 15.71
CA GLY A 195 6.02 -15.81 14.65
C GLY A 195 5.71 -16.53 13.34
N LYS A 196 4.47 -16.99 13.14
CA LYS A 196 4.05 -17.67 11.92
C LYS A 196 3.80 -16.67 10.78
N ASN A 197 3.97 -17.14 9.56
CA ASN A 197 3.56 -16.39 8.38
C ASN A 197 2.03 -16.34 8.27
N ILE A 198 1.48 -15.21 7.83
CA ILE A 198 0.04 -14.97 7.76
C ILE A 198 -0.37 -14.61 6.33
N ALA A 199 -1.42 -15.25 5.83
CA ALA A 199 -2.18 -14.80 4.67
C ALA A 199 -3.58 -14.40 5.14
N GLY A 200 -3.80 -13.10 5.33
CA GLY A 200 -5.03 -12.54 5.89
C GLY A 200 -5.97 -12.02 4.81
N LYS A 201 -7.22 -12.51 4.80
CA LYS A 201 -8.32 -11.99 3.96
C LYS A 201 -9.28 -11.20 4.83
N ALA A 202 -9.32 -9.91 4.64
CA ALA A 202 -10.29 -9.05 5.30
C ALA A 202 -10.42 -7.71 4.56
N GLN A 203 -11.59 -7.11 4.62
CA GLN A 203 -11.89 -5.82 3.98
C GLN A 203 -11.10 -4.67 4.60
N THR A 204 -11.05 -3.52 3.91
CA THR A 204 -10.52 -2.28 4.48
C THR A 204 -11.37 -1.86 5.68
N GLY A 205 -10.73 -1.36 6.74
CA GLY A 205 -11.43 -0.98 7.98
C GLY A 205 -11.72 -2.15 8.94
N SER A 206 -11.33 -3.39 8.62
CA SER A 206 -11.53 -4.57 9.50
C SER A 206 -10.53 -4.67 10.66
N GLY A 207 -9.54 -3.75 10.75
CA GLY A 207 -8.53 -3.75 11.82
C GLY A 207 -7.26 -4.53 11.54
N LYS A 208 -6.98 -4.92 10.27
CA LYS A 208 -5.74 -5.60 9.86
C LYS A 208 -4.47 -4.89 10.32
N THR A 209 -4.46 -3.56 10.18
CA THR A 209 -3.32 -2.71 10.54
C THR A 209 -2.92 -2.89 12.00
N ALA A 210 -3.90 -2.84 12.92
CA ALA A 210 -3.62 -3.06 14.34
C ALA A 210 -3.12 -4.48 14.61
N ALA A 211 -3.64 -5.51 13.92
CA ALA A 211 -3.19 -6.88 14.11
C ALA A 211 -1.68 -7.05 13.84
N PHE A 212 -1.20 -6.63 12.67
CA PHE A 212 0.22 -6.77 12.38
C PHE A 212 1.11 -5.80 13.16
N LEU A 213 0.65 -4.59 13.47
CA LEU A 213 1.41 -3.65 14.28
C LEU A 213 1.60 -4.14 15.71
N VAL A 214 0.54 -4.63 16.36
CA VAL A 214 0.63 -5.24 17.70
C VAL A 214 1.62 -6.41 17.70
N ALA A 215 1.57 -7.28 16.68
CA ALA A 215 2.49 -8.40 16.57
C ALA A 215 3.95 -7.96 16.40
N ILE A 216 4.23 -6.97 15.54
CA ILE A 216 5.58 -6.42 15.32
C ILE A 216 6.11 -5.78 16.60
N LEU A 217 5.35 -4.88 17.21
CA LEU A 217 5.76 -4.13 18.41
C LEU A 217 6.01 -5.09 19.59
N THR A 218 5.10 -6.06 19.81
CA THR A 218 5.26 -7.10 20.83
C THR A 218 6.54 -7.90 20.63
N ARG A 219 6.78 -8.40 19.40
CA ARG A 219 7.99 -9.16 19.08
C ARG A 219 9.26 -8.36 19.35
N TYR A 220 9.28 -7.08 19.02
CA TYR A 220 10.48 -6.24 19.14
C TYR A 220 10.76 -5.84 20.59
N LEU A 221 9.74 -5.65 21.39
CA LEU A 221 9.90 -5.44 22.83
C LEU A 221 10.39 -6.70 23.56
N ARG A 222 10.05 -7.90 23.05
CA ARG A 222 10.55 -9.17 23.60
C ARG A 222 11.98 -9.53 23.20
N THR A 223 12.52 -8.84 22.17
CA THR A 223 13.88 -9.08 21.66
C THR A 223 14.66 -7.76 21.56
N PRO A 224 14.86 -7.03 22.68
CA PRO A 224 15.50 -5.72 22.67
C PRO A 224 16.98 -5.76 22.25
N GLU A 225 17.65 -6.90 22.40
CA GLU A 225 19.03 -7.13 21.96
C GLU A 225 19.20 -7.00 20.44
N ASN A 226 18.15 -7.25 19.69
CA ASN A 226 18.13 -7.15 18.21
C ASN A 226 17.72 -5.75 17.71
N ARG A 227 17.69 -4.75 18.61
CA ARG A 227 17.27 -3.39 18.22
C ARG A 227 18.24 -2.79 17.22
N VAL A 228 17.67 -2.05 16.27
CA VAL A 228 18.43 -1.31 15.24
C VAL A 228 19.32 -0.25 15.89
N LYS A 229 20.59 -0.17 15.46
CA LYS A 229 21.57 0.77 16.00
C LYS A 229 21.88 1.92 15.05
N GLU A 230 21.62 1.75 13.76
CA GLU A 230 21.98 2.70 12.70
C GLU A 230 20.78 3.03 11.81
N GLY A 231 20.73 4.25 11.31
CA GLY A 231 19.76 4.67 10.32
C GLY A 231 19.89 3.88 9.02
N GLY A 232 18.80 3.76 8.28
CA GLY A 232 18.80 3.08 6.98
C GLY A 232 18.76 1.55 7.02
N ASN A 233 18.77 0.92 8.19
CA ASN A 233 18.76 -0.55 8.36
C ASN A 233 17.51 -1.01 9.14
N PRO A 234 16.29 -0.93 8.58
CA PRO A 234 15.07 -1.27 9.32
C PRO A 234 15.03 -2.77 9.65
N ARG A 235 14.38 -3.11 10.78
CA ARG A 235 14.11 -4.46 11.19
C ARG A 235 12.75 -4.97 10.68
N ALA A 236 11.71 -4.10 10.70
CA ALA A 236 10.44 -4.38 10.06
C ALA A 236 10.24 -3.54 8.81
N LEU A 237 9.63 -4.14 7.80
CA LEU A 237 9.21 -3.47 6.57
C LEU A 237 7.73 -3.73 6.32
N VAL A 238 6.96 -2.65 6.16
CA VAL A 238 5.58 -2.70 5.66
C VAL A 238 5.54 -2.07 4.28
N ILE A 239 5.03 -2.79 3.29
CA ILE A 239 4.83 -2.32 1.93
C ILE A 239 3.34 -2.10 1.71
N ALA A 240 2.96 -0.90 1.27
CA ALA A 240 1.59 -0.53 0.98
C ALA A 240 1.49 0.22 -0.37
N PRO A 241 0.39 0.06 -1.14
CA PRO A 241 0.31 0.57 -2.51
C PRO A 241 0.20 2.09 -2.60
N THR A 242 -0.37 2.75 -1.60
CA THR A 242 -0.67 4.18 -1.64
C THR A 242 0.05 4.97 -0.56
N ARG A 243 0.31 6.24 -0.84
CA ARG A 243 0.98 7.17 0.10
C ARG A 243 0.13 7.40 1.35
N GLU A 244 -1.15 7.51 1.15
CA GLU A 244 -2.15 7.73 2.19
C GLU A 244 -2.16 6.57 3.18
N LEU A 245 -2.15 5.34 2.67
CA LEU A 245 -2.11 4.14 3.50
C LEU A 245 -0.78 4.03 4.27
N VAL A 246 0.36 4.35 3.62
CA VAL A 246 1.67 4.41 4.29
C VAL A 246 1.66 5.39 5.46
N ILE A 247 1.10 6.59 5.25
CA ILE A 247 0.98 7.62 6.29
C ILE A 247 0.06 7.14 7.41
N GLN A 248 -1.06 6.50 7.08
CA GLN A 248 -2.01 5.98 8.05
C GLN A 248 -1.39 4.88 8.90
N ILE A 249 -0.77 3.87 8.27
CA ILE A 249 -0.09 2.78 8.99
C ILE A 249 0.98 3.33 9.94
N CYS A 250 1.75 4.34 9.51
CA CYS A 250 2.76 4.95 10.36
C CYS A 250 2.14 5.69 11.55
N LYS A 251 1.03 6.42 11.36
CA LYS A 251 0.27 7.05 12.46
C LYS A 251 -0.27 6.01 13.45
N ASP A 252 -0.82 4.92 12.94
CA ASP A 252 -1.34 3.82 13.76
C ASP A 252 -0.19 3.14 14.54
N ALA A 253 0.99 2.99 13.91
CA ALA A 253 2.18 2.46 14.57
C ALA A 253 2.67 3.38 15.70
N ASP A 254 2.69 4.69 15.47
CA ASP A 254 3.06 5.69 16.49
C ASP A 254 2.06 5.72 17.64
N ALA A 255 0.76 5.53 17.36
CA ALA A 255 -0.28 5.52 18.39
C ALA A 255 -0.24 4.25 19.24
N ILE A 256 -0.21 3.06 18.61
CA ILE A 256 -0.14 1.76 19.30
C ILE A 256 1.19 1.61 20.03
N GLY A 257 2.30 2.03 19.38
CA GLY A 257 3.66 1.94 19.91
C GLY A 257 4.12 3.13 20.73
N LYS A 258 3.22 4.03 21.13
CA LYS A 258 3.53 5.31 21.79
C LYS A 258 4.50 5.18 22.97
N TYR A 259 4.38 4.12 23.73
CA TYR A 259 5.15 3.85 24.94
C TYR A 259 6.30 2.83 24.75
N SER A 260 6.42 2.25 23.56
CA SER A 260 7.40 1.20 23.25
C SER A 260 8.84 1.74 23.07
N GLY A 261 8.99 3.03 22.78
CA GLY A 261 10.25 3.63 22.37
C GLY A 261 10.77 3.12 21.02
N LEU A 262 9.96 2.36 20.26
CA LEU A 262 10.26 1.94 18.90
C LEU A 262 9.90 3.05 17.93
N ARG A 263 10.74 3.25 16.91
CA ARG A 263 10.55 4.30 15.91
C ARG A 263 10.00 3.75 14.62
N SER A 264 8.86 4.31 14.17
CA SER A 264 8.32 4.10 12.84
C SER A 264 8.72 5.23 11.88
N LEU A 265 8.82 4.95 10.57
CA LEU A 265 9.09 5.96 9.56
C LEU A 265 8.36 5.66 8.25
N ALA A 266 7.72 6.69 7.68
CA ALA A 266 7.01 6.62 6.41
C ALA A 266 7.89 7.05 5.23
N VAL A 267 8.02 6.21 4.19
CA VAL A 267 8.81 6.48 2.98
C VAL A 267 7.94 6.31 1.73
N TYR A 268 7.66 7.41 1.02
CA TYR A 268 6.77 7.39 -0.14
C TYR A 268 7.12 8.46 -1.18
N GLY A 269 6.71 8.25 -2.41
CA GLY A 269 6.99 9.17 -3.52
C GLY A 269 6.19 10.49 -3.43
N GLY A 270 6.64 11.53 -4.16
CA GLY A 270 5.99 12.84 -4.20
C GLY A 270 6.36 13.78 -3.06
N MET A 271 7.28 13.37 -2.20
CA MET A 271 7.97 14.19 -1.22
C MET A 271 9.39 14.46 -1.68
N ASP A 272 10.01 15.48 -1.12
CA ASP A 272 11.41 15.79 -1.35
C ASP A 272 12.31 14.58 -1.03
N TYR A 273 13.19 14.23 -1.98
CA TYR A 273 14.03 13.04 -1.90
C TYR A 273 15.10 13.19 -0.81
N ASP A 274 15.81 14.31 -0.83
CA ASP A 274 16.95 14.53 0.07
C ASP A 274 16.50 14.70 1.52
N ARG A 275 15.33 15.27 1.71
CA ARG A 275 14.72 15.38 3.02
C ARG A 275 14.38 14.01 3.60
N GLN A 276 13.66 13.16 2.86
CA GLN A 276 13.36 11.80 3.33
C GLN A 276 14.64 10.97 3.55
N LYS A 277 15.65 11.14 2.68
CA LYS A 277 16.95 10.52 2.85
C LYS A 277 17.60 10.91 4.18
N LYS A 278 17.60 12.19 4.53
CA LYS A 278 18.09 12.68 5.82
C LYS A 278 17.33 12.05 6.99
N GLU A 279 16.01 12.02 6.94
CA GLU A 279 15.15 11.43 7.97
C GLU A 279 15.41 9.92 8.18
N VAL A 280 15.65 9.17 7.09
CA VAL A 280 15.99 7.74 7.14
C VAL A 280 17.35 7.50 7.82
N LEU A 281 18.33 8.36 7.54
CA LEU A 281 19.71 8.19 8.02
C LEU A 281 19.97 8.82 9.39
N ALA A 282 19.14 9.76 9.84
CA ALA A 282 19.36 10.54 11.06
C ALA A 282 19.33 9.68 12.33
N GLN A 283 18.47 8.69 12.40
CA GLN A 283 18.27 7.84 13.58
C GLN A 283 17.88 6.42 13.17
N PRO A 284 18.10 5.42 14.04
CA PRO A 284 17.59 4.08 13.85
C PRO A 284 16.07 4.06 13.58
N VAL A 285 15.63 3.22 12.65
CA VAL A 285 14.23 3.01 12.29
C VAL A 285 13.89 1.54 12.52
N ASP A 286 13.05 1.25 13.50
CA ASP A 286 12.64 -0.12 13.81
C ASP A 286 11.62 -0.63 12.79
N LEU A 287 10.64 0.20 12.44
CA LEU A 287 9.57 -0.09 11.48
C LEU A 287 9.57 0.91 10.32
N LEU A 288 9.89 0.44 9.13
CA LEU A 288 9.80 1.21 7.90
C LEU A 288 8.48 0.90 7.17
N VAL A 289 7.67 1.91 6.89
CA VAL A 289 6.45 1.79 6.10
C VAL A 289 6.65 2.50 4.77
N ALA A 290 6.48 1.80 3.65
CA ALA A 290 6.89 2.36 2.37
C ALA A 290 5.97 2.02 1.18
N THR A 291 5.93 2.95 0.20
CA THR A 291 5.43 2.61 -1.15
C THR A 291 6.55 1.96 -1.97
N PRO A 292 6.22 0.98 -2.87
CA PRO A 292 7.22 0.20 -3.59
C PRO A 292 8.25 1.04 -4.36
N GLY A 293 7.82 2.05 -5.11
CA GLY A 293 8.71 2.85 -5.96
C GLY A 293 9.80 3.59 -5.17
N ARG A 294 9.42 4.40 -4.15
CA ARG A 294 10.39 5.18 -3.35
C ARG A 294 11.31 4.27 -2.52
N LEU A 295 10.77 3.16 -2.01
CA LEU A 295 11.59 2.17 -1.32
C LEU A 295 12.67 1.62 -2.25
N LEU A 296 12.29 1.23 -3.46
CA LEU A 296 13.23 0.68 -4.44
C LEU A 296 14.29 1.71 -4.86
N ASP A 297 13.93 3.00 -4.97
CA ASP A 297 14.89 4.08 -5.23
C ASP A 297 15.92 4.20 -4.10
N PHE A 298 15.47 4.15 -2.85
CA PHE A 298 16.36 4.23 -1.69
C PHE A 298 17.24 2.99 -1.51
N VAL A 299 16.73 1.80 -1.83
CA VAL A 299 17.53 0.58 -1.80
C VAL A 299 18.59 0.59 -2.91
N LYS A 300 18.25 0.98 -4.13
CA LYS A 300 19.22 1.09 -5.25
C LYS A 300 20.29 2.14 -5.01
N SER A 301 19.97 3.22 -4.32
CA SER A 301 20.92 4.28 -3.97
C SER A 301 21.65 4.01 -2.64
N HIS A 302 21.53 2.80 -2.08
CA HIS A 302 22.17 2.37 -0.82
C HIS A 302 21.86 3.28 0.38
N VAL A 303 20.72 3.96 0.36
CA VAL A 303 20.19 4.73 1.49
C VAL A 303 19.52 3.80 2.51
N ILE A 304 18.86 2.74 2.01
CA ILE A 304 18.23 1.71 2.83
C ILE A 304 18.85 0.36 2.50
N ASN A 305 19.22 -0.37 3.55
CA ASN A 305 19.66 -1.76 3.46
C ASN A 305 18.61 -2.67 4.11
N LEU A 306 18.06 -3.60 3.35
CA LEU A 306 16.98 -4.50 3.79
C LEU A 306 17.48 -5.85 4.30
N SER A 307 18.80 -6.08 4.37
CA SER A 307 19.38 -7.37 4.76
C SER A 307 19.05 -7.81 6.20
N ASN A 308 18.67 -6.86 7.05
CA ASN A 308 18.36 -7.09 8.46
C ASN A 308 16.84 -7.21 8.74
N VAL A 309 16.01 -7.15 7.70
CA VAL A 309 14.55 -7.23 7.85
C VAL A 309 14.16 -8.66 8.27
N ASP A 310 13.71 -8.82 9.50
CA ASP A 310 13.21 -10.07 10.04
C ASP A 310 11.68 -10.19 9.99
N THR A 311 10.98 -9.08 9.74
CA THR A 311 9.53 -9.02 9.63
C THR A 311 9.11 -8.19 8.43
N LEU A 312 8.35 -8.81 7.52
CA LEU A 312 7.79 -8.19 6.32
C LEU A 312 6.27 -8.21 6.38
N VAL A 313 5.64 -7.08 6.10
CA VAL A 313 4.19 -7.01 5.87
C VAL A 313 3.93 -6.47 4.46
N ILE A 314 2.97 -7.08 3.79
CA ILE A 314 2.46 -6.64 2.49
C ILE A 314 0.97 -6.37 2.70
N ASP A 315 0.59 -5.10 2.72
CA ASP A 315 -0.81 -4.72 2.91
C ASP A 315 -1.45 -4.31 1.58
N GLU A 316 -2.73 -4.65 1.41
CA GLU A 316 -3.49 -4.46 0.18
C GLU A 316 -2.82 -5.07 -1.07
N ALA A 317 -2.43 -6.36 -0.97
CA ALA A 317 -1.72 -7.07 -2.03
C ALA A 317 -2.47 -7.12 -3.36
N ASP A 318 -3.80 -7.26 -3.34
CA ASP A 318 -4.68 -7.19 -4.50
C ASP A 318 -4.60 -5.82 -5.20
N ARG A 319 -4.56 -4.73 -4.43
CA ARG A 319 -4.37 -3.39 -5.01
C ARG A 319 -2.98 -3.19 -5.62
N MET A 320 -1.95 -3.81 -5.04
CA MET A 320 -0.62 -3.76 -5.66
C MET A 320 -0.58 -4.49 -7.00
N LEU A 321 -1.38 -5.56 -7.16
CA LEU A 321 -1.59 -6.23 -8.45
C LEU A 321 -2.28 -5.28 -9.44
N ASP A 322 -3.40 -4.70 -9.06
CA ASP A 322 -4.19 -3.79 -9.90
C ASP A 322 -3.40 -2.56 -10.37
N MET A 323 -2.53 -2.05 -9.50
CA MET A 323 -1.70 -0.87 -9.78
C MET A 323 -0.39 -1.22 -10.52
N GLY A 324 -0.12 -2.49 -10.80
CA GLY A 324 1.05 -2.93 -11.53
C GLY A 324 2.37 -2.84 -10.73
N PHE A 325 2.32 -2.80 -9.40
CA PHE A 325 3.52 -2.72 -8.55
C PHE A 325 4.21 -4.07 -8.32
N ILE A 326 3.66 -5.17 -8.77
CA ILE A 326 4.24 -6.51 -8.54
C ILE A 326 5.68 -6.65 -9.05
N PRO A 327 6.07 -6.10 -10.21
CA PRO A 327 7.47 -6.13 -10.63
C PRO A 327 8.41 -5.42 -9.64
N ASP A 328 8.00 -4.29 -9.07
CA ASP A 328 8.81 -3.56 -8.10
C ASP A 328 8.87 -4.30 -6.75
N VAL A 329 7.75 -4.85 -6.28
CA VAL A 329 7.70 -5.69 -5.09
C VAL A 329 8.63 -6.91 -5.25
N ARG A 330 8.62 -7.61 -6.40
CA ARG A 330 9.55 -8.72 -6.67
C ARG A 330 11.01 -8.29 -6.59
N ARG A 331 11.34 -7.10 -7.09
CA ARG A 331 12.70 -6.55 -6.95
C ARG A 331 13.05 -6.27 -5.50
N ILE A 332 12.12 -5.69 -4.71
CA ILE A 332 12.31 -5.48 -3.27
C ILE A 332 12.56 -6.81 -2.56
N MET A 333 11.80 -7.87 -2.89
CA MET A 333 11.98 -9.20 -2.33
C MET A 333 13.41 -9.76 -2.54
N SER A 334 14.10 -9.40 -3.63
CA SER A 334 15.48 -9.85 -3.87
C SER A 334 16.52 -9.19 -2.97
N TYR A 335 16.19 -8.10 -2.29
CA TYR A 335 17.06 -7.44 -1.31
C TYR A 335 16.80 -7.87 0.13
N LEU A 336 15.72 -8.62 0.36
CA LEU A 336 15.34 -9.12 1.68
C LEU A 336 16.03 -10.45 2.02
N PRO A 337 16.17 -10.77 3.30
CA PRO A 337 16.59 -12.12 3.70
C PRO A 337 15.68 -13.20 3.10
N PRO A 338 16.20 -14.44 2.94
CA PRO A 338 15.40 -15.58 2.49
C PRO A 338 14.12 -15.75 3.32
N LYS A 339 13.06 -16.30 2.71
CA LYS A 339 11.73 -16.41 3.33
C LYS A 339 11.70 -17.23 4.64
N ASN A 340 12.66 -18.16 4.81
CA ASN A 340 12.83 -18.97 6.02
C ASN A 340 13.60 -18.25 7.16
N LYS A 341 14.13 -17.03 6.90
CA LYS A 341 14.81 -16.20 7.91
C LYS A 341 14.03 -14.98 8.32
N ARG A 342 12.80 -14.83 7.82
CA ARG A 342 11.92 -13.72 8.16
C ARG A 342 10.48 -14.21 8.35
N THR A 343 9.73 -13.53 9.18
CA THR A 343 8.27 -13.67 9.25
C THR A 343 7.64 -12.77 8.19
N THR A 344 6.69 -13.30 7.43
CA THR A 344 5.99 -12.52 6.40
C THR A 344 4.48 -12.57 6.64
N MET A 345 3.84 -11.42 6.63
CA MET A 345 2.39 -11.28 6.74
C MET A 345 1.87 -10.58 5.49
N LEU A 346 0.92 -11.18 4.80
CA LEU A 346 0.27 -10.61 3.63
C LEU A 346 -1.21 -10.42 3.94
N TYR A 347 -1.69 -9.20 3.76
CA TYR A 347 -3.11 -8.87 3.92
C TYR A 347 -3.70 -8.36 2.61
N SER A 348 -4.93 -8.79 2.33
CA SER A 348 -5.65 -8.43 1.10
C SER A 348 -7.16 -8.46 1.35
N ALA A 349 -7.93 -7.71 0.56
CA ALA A 349 -9.39 -7.84 0.57
C ALA A 349 -9.84 -9.11 -0.17
N THR A 350 -9.00 -9.63 -1.07
CA THR A 350 -9.23 -10.87 -1.80
C THR A 350 -8.03 -11.78 -1.67
N LEU A 351 -8.26 -13.09 -1.49
CA LEU A 351 -7.22 -14.13 -1.56
C LEU A 351 -7.52 -15.07 -2.74
N ASP A 352 -7.59 -14.48 -3.95
CA ASP A 352 -7.73 -15.28 -5.16
C ASP A 352 -6.45 -16.09 -5.46
N ASP A 353 -6.50 -16.97 -6.46
CA ASP A 353 -5.36 -17.83 -6.83
C ASP A 353 -4.12 -17.02 -7.20
N THR A 354 -4.27 -15.79 -7.66
CA THR A 354 -3.14 -14.93 -8.04
C THR A 354 -2.45 -14.37 -6.82
N VAL A 355 -3.21 -13.84 -5.87
CA VAL A 355 -2.68 -13.34 -4.57
C VAL A 355 -2.08 -14.49 -3.78
N MET A 356 -2.74 -15.67 -3.74
CA MET A 356 -2.22 -16.84 -3.05
C MET A 356 -0.92 -17.36 -3.66
N ARG A 357 -0.76 -17.36 -4.99
CA ARG A 357 0.52 -17.70 -5.63
C ARG A 357 1.63 -16.74 -5.23
N LEU A 358 1.35 -15.43 -5.11
CA LEU A 358 2.32 -14.46 -4.61
C LEU A 358 2.69 -14.75 -3.16
N ALA A 359 1.70 -15.02 -2.30
CA ALA A 359 1.92 -15.38 -0.91
C ALA A 359 2.85 -16.58 -0.78
N MET A 360 2.58 -17.69 -1.47
CA MET A 360 3.41 -18.90 -1.44
C MET A 360 4.84 -18.69 -1.96
N ASN A 361 5.03 -17.75 -2.90
CA ASN A 361 6.37 -17.41 -3.37
C ASN A 361 7.20 -16.62 -2.34
N TRP A 362 6.52 -15.81 -1.50
CA TRP A 362 7.17 -14.87 -0.59
C TRP A 362 7.26 -15.33 0.85
N MET A 363 6.50 -16.36 1.25
CA MET A 363 6.49 -16.94 2.59
C MET A 363 6.39 -18.47 2.56
N GLU A 364 6.68 -19.10 3.69
CA GLU A 364 6.54 -20.54 3.88
C GLU A 364 5.30 -20.81 4.70
N GLU A 365 4.50 -21.80 4.28
CA GLU A 365 3.35 -22.35 5.01
C GLU A 365 2.51 -21.29 5.76
N PRO A 366 1.92 -20.32 5.06
CA PRO A 366 1.17 -19.27 5.73
C PRO A 366 -0.08 -19.81 6.42
N PHE A 367 -0.30 -19.37 7.65
CA PHE A 367 -1.61 -19.50 8.28
C PHE A 367 -2.61 -18.63 7.53
N LYS A 368 -3.70 -19.23 7.09
CA LYS A 368 -4.77 -18.51 6.41
C LYS A 368 -5.77 -17.97 7.43
N ALA A 369 -5.81 -16.67 7.59
CA ALA A 369 -6.79 -15.97 8.40
C ALA A 369 -7.85 -15.36 7.46
N GLU A 370 -8.94 -16.06 7.24
CA GLU A 370 -10.02 -15.62 6.36
C GLU A 370 -11.23 -15.21 7.19
N VAL A 371 -11.61 -13.95 7.08
CA VAL A 371 -12.88 -13.44 7.59
C VAL A 371 -13.86 -13.45 6.42
N GLU A 372 -14.88 -14.29 6.53
CA GLU A 372 -16.01 -14.25 5.61
C GLU A 372 -16.86 -13.03 5.98
N SER A 373 -17.05 -12.12 5.05
CA SER A 373 -18.01 -11.05 5.23
C SER A 373 -19.42 -11.68 5.14
N GLU A 374 -20.06 -11.88 6.28
CA GLU A 374 -21.45 -12.36 6.37
C GLU A 374 -22.42 -11.42 5.65
N THR A 375 -22.06 -10.17 5.50
CA THR A 375 -22.78 -9.20 4.67
C THR A 375 -21.88 -8.79 3.51
N ASN A 376 -22.24 -9.15 2.30
CA ASN A 376 -21.73 -8.44 1.14
C ASN A 376 -21.95 -6.96 1.42
N ALA A 377 -20.88 -6.13 1.40
CA ALA A 377 -21.01 -4.67 1.55
C ALA A 377 -22.03 -4.05 0.57
N THR A 378 -22.45 -4.83 -0.42
CA THR A 378 -23.53 -4.55 -1.35
C THR A 378 -24.91 -4.48 -0.68
N ASP A 379 -25.16 -5.18 0.43
CA ASP A 379 -26.49 -5.26 1.04
C ASP A 379 -26.80 -4.05 1.94
N THR A 380 -25.75 -3.39 2.45
CA THR A 380 -25.87 -2.19 3.32
C THR A 380 -25.80 -0.89 2.54
N VAL A 381 -25.36 -0.91 1.28
CA VAL A 381 -25.16 0.28 0.44
C VAL A 381 -26.20 0.31 -0.67
N LYS A 382 -27.04 1.36 -0.69
CA LYS A 382 -28.00 1.58 -1.78
C LYS A 382 -27.25 1.82 -3.08
N GLN A 383 -27.40 0.91 -4.05
CA GLN A 383 -26.79 1.02 -5.36
C GLN A 383 -27.83 1.44 -6.39
N VAL A 384 -27.52 2.50 -7.15
CA VAL A 384 -28.39 3.02 -8.21
C VAL A 384 -27.62 3.08 -9.52
N VAL A 385 -28.18 2.52 -10.58
CA VAL A 385 -27.61 2.56 -11.93
C VAL A 385 -28.49 3.39 -12.85
N TYR A 386 -27.91 4.43 -13.44
CA TYR A 386 -28.56 5.26 -14.44
C TYR A 386 -28.13 4.82 -15.83
N VAL A 387 -29.07 4.37 -16.66
CA VAL A 387 -28.84 4.07 -18.07
C VAL A 387 -29.12 5.33 -18.88
N ILE A 388 -28.07 6.00 -19.32
CA ILE A 388 -28.14 7.33 -19.94
C ILE A 388 -27.18 7.45 -21.13
N GLN A 389 -27.41 8.42 -22.00
CA GLN A 389 -26.47 8.76 -23.08
C GLN A 389 -25.23 9.47 -22.50
N ALA A 390 -24.09 9.33 -23.17
CA ALA A 390 -22.83 9.94 -22.71
C ALA A 390 -22.92 11.46 -22.51
N LYS A 391 -23.67 12.15 -23.38
CA LYS A 391 -23.90 13.61 -23.31
C LYS A 391 -24.67 14.05 -22.06
N ASP A 392 -25.46 13.18 -21.47
CA ASP A 392 -26.33 13.51 -20.33
C ASP A 392 -25.67 13.18 -18.99
N LYS A 393 -24.49 12.52 -18.97
CA LYS A 393 -23.81 12.11 -17.73
C LYS A 393 -23.58 13.26 -16.76
N PHE A 394 -23.04 14.37 -17.27
CA PHE A 394 -22.77 15.54 -16.44
C PHE A 394 -24.05 16.16 -15.88
N LYS A 395 -25.11 16.22 -16.68
CA LYS A 395 -26.41 16.76 -16.25
C LYS A 395 -27.03 15.93 -15.11
N VAL A 396 -26.96 14.62 -15.21
CA VAL A 396 -27.45 13.71 -14.16
C VAL A 396 -26.62 13.88 -12.89
N LEU A 397 -25.28 13.94 -12.99
CA LEU A 397 -24.39 14.18 -11.86
C LEU A 397 -24.72 15.53 -11.18
N TYR A 398 -24.80 16.60 -11.95
CA TYR A 398 -25.10 17.93 -11.42
C TYR A 398 -26.45 17.99 -10.71
N ASN A 399 -27.50 17.41 -11.30
CA ASN A 399 -28.82 17.35 -10.68
C ASN A 399 -28.81 16.53 -9.40
N HIS A 400 -28.07 15.41 -9.38
CA HIS A 400 -27.93 14.58 -8.16
C HIS A 400 -27.28 15.39 -7.03
N ILE A 401 -26.18 16.08 -7.32
CA ILE A 401 -25.51 16.96 -6.34
C ILE A 401 -26.44 18.07 -5.87
N ALA A 402 -27.17 18.70 -6.78
CA ALA A 402 -28.10 19.79 -6.45
C ALA A 402 -29.27 19.34 -5.56
N MET A 403 -29.73 18.09 -5.73
CA MET A 403 -30.79 17.50 -4.88
C MET A 403 -30.28 17.09 -3.48
N HIS A 404 -28.97 16.89 -3.33
CA HIS A 404 -28.34 16.45 -2.07
C HIS A 404 -27.23 17.41 -1.61
N PRO A 405 -27.54 18.70 -1.30
CA PRO A 405 -26.51 19.71 -1.06
C PRO A 405 -25.72 19.53 0.22
N GLN A 406 -26.21 18.68 1.14
CA GLN A 406 -25.55 18.38 2.41
C GLN A 406 -24.73 17.07 2.36
N ALA A 407 -24.95 16.21 1.36
CA ALA A 407 -24.26 14.94 1.25
C ALA A 407 -22.78 15.10 0.94
N ARG A 408 -21.93 14.32 1.60
CA ARG A 408 -20.52 14.22 1.22
C ARG A 408 -20.40 13.28 0.02
N THR A 409 -19.88 13.79 -1.08
CA THR A 409 -19.89 13.08 -2.36
C THR A 409 -18.48 12.95 -2.92
N ILE A 410 -18.11 11.74 -3.35
CA ILE A 410 -16.91 11.49 -4.16
C ILE A 410 -17.35 11.12 -5.56
N VAL A 411 -16.86 11.86 -6.55
CA VAL A 411 -17.09 11.60 -7.97
C VAL A 411 -15.87 10.93 -8.56
N PHE A 412 -15.96 9.66 -8.89
CA PHE A 412 -14.86 8.92 -9.51
C PHE A 412 -14.89 9.02 -11.03
N CYS A 413 -13.74 9.35 -11.61
CA CYS A 413 -13.54 9.41 -13.05
C CYS A 413 -12.39 8.50 -13.49
N ASN A 414 -12.54 7.81 -14.62
CA ASN A 414 -11.55 6.86 -15.13
C ASN A 414 -10.28 7.53 -15.70
N ARG A 415 -10.33 8.82 -16.05
CA ARG A 415 -9.23 9.54 -16.69
C ARG A 415 -8.99 10.89 -16.03
N LYS A 416 -7.74 11.34 -15.97
CA LYS A 416 -7.35 12.66 -15.45
C LYS A 416 -8.10 13.79 -16.15
N ALA A 417 -8.08 13.82 -17.49
CA ALA A 417 -8.77 14.84 -18.28
C ALA A 417 -10.27 14.92 -17.92
N THR A 418 -10.95 13.77 -17.81
CA THR A 418 -12.36 13.74 -17.39
C THR A 418 -12.55 14.26 -15.96
N THR A 419 -11.59 14.02 -15.06
CA THR A 419 -11.64 14.54 -13.69
C THR A 419 -11.53 16.07 -13.69
N GLU A 420 -10.64 16.62 -14.51
CA GLU A 420 -10.47 18.05 -14.70
C GLU A 420 -11.72 18.68 -15.32
N ASP A 421 -12.24 18.12 -16.42
CA ASP A 421 -13.46 18.59 -17.11
C ASP A 421 -14.67 18.63 -16.15
N VAL A 422 -14.86 17.60 -15.35
CA VAL A 422 -15.96 17.51 -14.37
C VAL A 422 -15.77 18.52 -13.25
N TYR A 423 -14.56 18.63 -12.71
CA TYR A 423 -14.22 19.60 -11.68
C TYR A 423 -14.48 21.04 -12.13
N GLU A 424 -13.93 21.44 -13.29
CA GLU A 424 -14.14 22.77 -13.86
C GLU A 424 -15.62 23.05 -14.16
N SER A 425 -16.32 22.06 -14.72
CA SER A 425 -17.75 22.18 -15.03
C SER A 425 -18.61 22.36 -13.78
N LEU A 426 -18.28 21.73 -12.66
CA LEU A 426 -18.97 21.92 -11.38
C LEU A 426 -18.65 23.30 -10.80
N LYS A 427 -17.39 23.73 -10.81
CA LYS A 427 -16.96 25.06 -10.34
C LYS A 427 -17.61 26.20 -11.10
N CYS A 428 -17.65 26.13 -12.43
CA CYS A 428 -18.31 27.13 -13.26
C CYS A 428 -19.81 27.29 -12.95
N ARG A 429 -20.43 26.27 -12.31
CA ARG A 429 -21.83 26.32 -11.88
C ARG A 429 -22.00 26.64 -10.39
N GLY A 430 -20.96 27.14 -9.75
CA GLY A 430 -21.01 27.56 -8.34
C GLY A 430 -20.97 26.41 -7.33
N VAL A 431 -20.66 25.17 -7.75
CA VAL A 431 -20.52 24.04 -6.83
C VAL A 431 -19.15 24.08 -6.17
N SER A 432 -19.12 24.15 -4.83
CA SER A 432 -17.88 24.06 -4.06
C SER A 432 -17.37 22.63 -4.06
N CYS A 433 -16.28 22.38 -4.77
CA CYS A 433 -15.66 21.06 -4.88
C CYS A 433 -14.14 21.18 -4.97
N GLU A 434 -13.44 20.09 -4.64
CA GLU A 434 -12.00 19.94 -4.78
C GLU A 434 -11.66 18.73 -5.68
N MET A 435 -10.44 18.75 -6.25
CA MET A 435 -9.99 17.71 -7.17
C MET A 435 -8.82 16.92 -6.59
N LEU A 436 -8.86 15.59 -6.77
CA LEU A 436 -7.77 14.67 -6.46
C LEU A 436 -7.37 13.85 -7.68
N SER A 437 -6.21 14.17 -8.25
CA SER A 437 -5.59 13.42 -9.36
C SER A 437 -4.12 13.14 -9.05
N GLY A 438 -3.47 12.34 -9.89
CA GLY A 438 -2.03 12.05 -9.73
C GLY A 438 -1.13 13.27 -9.83
N ASP A 439 -1.60 14.36 -10.45
CA ASP A 439 -0.84 15.59 -10.66
C ASP A 439 -0.98 16.58 -9.50
N VAL A 440 -1.92 16.35 -8.58
CA VAL A 440 -2.08 17.20 -7.39
C VAL A 440 -0.90 16.98 -6.46
N ASN A 441 -0.23 18.08 -6.07
CA ASN A 441 0.87 18.04 -5.10
C ASN A 441 0.42 17.37 -3.80
N GLN A 442 1.28 16.55 -3.22
CA GLN A 442 0.96 15.72 -2.05
C GLN A 442 0.45 16.54 -0.85
N ASN A 443 1.05 17.71 -0.60
CA ASN A 443 0.61 18.58 0.50
C ASN A 443 -0.82 19.11 0.27
N LYS A 444 -1.15 19.48 -0.98
CA LYS A 444 -2.51 19.91 -1.35
C LYS A 444 -3.48 18.73 -1.22
N ARG A 445 -3.07 17.54 -1.64
CA ARG A 445 -3.86 16.32 -1.55
C ARG A 445 -4.24 15.98 -0.10
N LEU A 446 -3.28 16.02 0.82
CA LEU A 446 -3.52 15.79 2.25
C LEU A 446 -4.50 16.82 2.84
N LYS A 447 -4.33 18.11 2.49
CA LYS A 447 -5.25 19.17 2.94
C LYS A 447 -6.67 18.96 2.42
N VAL A 448 -6.83 18.57 1.15
CA VAL A 448 -8.15 18.28 0.57
C VAL A 448 -8.82 17.10 1.28
N LEU A 449 -8.06 16.04 1.55
CA LEU A 449 -8.57 14.86 2.26
C LEU A 449 -8.98 15.19 3.70
N GLU A 450 -8.19 16.00 4.40
CA GLU A 450 -8.52 16.46 5.75
C GLU A 450 -9.79 17.32 5.74
N ALA A 451 -9.85 18.32 4.88
CA ALA A 451 -11.02 19.18 4.72
C ALA A 451 -12.29 18.38 4.35
N PHE A 452 -12.14 17.30 3.57
CA PHE A 452 -13.24 16.41 3.24
C PHE A 452 -13.67 15.53 4.42
N ARG A 453 -12.73 15.05 5.24
CA ARG A 453 -13.00 14.31 6.49
C ARG A 453 -13.72 15.16 7.50
N GLU A 454 -13.32 16.42 7.64
CA GLU A 454 -13.93 17.41 8.54
C GLU A 454 -15.28 17.96 8.02
N GLY A 455 -15.63 17.65 6.75
CA GLY A 455 -16.85 18.15 6.11
C GLY A 455 -16.77 19.60 5.62
N ALA A 456 -15.61 20.26 5.71
CA ALA A 456 -15.37 21.59 5.16
C ALA A 456 -15.43 21.58 3.63
N VAL A 457 -15.01 20.49 2.99
CA VAL A 457 -15.23 20.18 1.58
C VAL A 457 -16.23 19.04 1.50
N LYS A 458 -17.34 19.25 0.78
CA LYS A 458 -18.40 18.23 0.65
C LYS A 458 -18.29 17.40 -0.63
N ILE A 459 -17.63 17.91 -1.66
CA ILE A 459 -17.55 17.25 -2.96
C ILE A 459 -16.09 17.14 -3.40
N VAL A 460 -15.66 15.91 -3.71
CA VAL A 460 -14.34 15.64 -4.25
C VAL A 460 -14.48 14.93 -5.58
N VAL A 461 -13.85 15.46 -6.63
CA VAL A 461 -13.74 14.81 -7.94
C VAL A 461 -12.38 14.13 -8.02
N ALA A 462 -12.35 12.81 -8.18
CA ALA A 462 -11.13 12.03 -8.07
C ALA A 462 -10.97 11.04 -9.22
N THR A 463 -9.72 10.73 -9.58
CA THR A 463 -9.43 9.52 -10.37
C THR A 463 -9.52 8.28 -9.48
N ASP A 464 -9.84 7.10 -10.02
CA ASP A 464 -9.86 5.84 -9.28
C ASP A 464 -8.58 5.60 -8.48
N VAL A 465 -7.42 5.87 -9.09
CA VAL A 465 -6.12 5.71 -8.42
C VAL A 465 -5.96 6.67 -7.26
N ALA A 466 -6.43 7.91 -7.42
CA ALA A 466 -6.34 8.93 -6.38
C ALA A 466 -7.35 8.73 -5.25
N GLY A 467 -8.48 8.09 -5.53
CA GLY A 467 -9.51 7.75 -4.55
C GLY A 467 -9.26 6.45 -3.77
N ARG A 468 -8.33 5.62 -4.24
CA ARG A 468 -7.99 4.36 -3.56
C ARG A 468 -7.22 4.65 -2.26
N GLY A 469 -7.53 3.88 -1.21
CA GLY A 469 -6.88 4.03 0.11
C GLY A 469 -7.39 5.19 0.95
N MET A 470 -8.48 5.84 0.54
CA MET A 470 -9.18 6.82 1.37
C MET A 470 -10.15 6.08 2.30
N ASP A 471 -9.79 5.99 3.57
CA ASP A 471 -10.74 5.62 4.62
C ASP A 471 -11.44 6.90 5.12
N ILE A 472 -12.72 7.04 4.76
CA ILE A 472 -13.52 8.20 5.12
C ILE A 472 -14.80 7.71 5.79
N LYS A 473 -14.86 7.89 7.11
CA LYS A 473 -16.06 7.56 7.89
C LYS A 473 -17.20 8.53 7.56
N GLY A 474 -18.43 8.01 7.45
CA GLY A 474 -19.64 8.81 7.25
C GLY A 474 -19.79 9.37 5.83
N LEU A 475 -19.38 8.64 4.80
CA LEU A 475 -19.87 8.79 3.44
C LEU A 475 -21.26 8.16 3.37
N GLU A 476 -22.22 8.94 2.92
CA GLU A 476 -23.61 8.49 2.69
C GLU A 476 -23.80 8.09 1.22
#